data_7ff2abc47dd2a425a7611d203295adaa
#
_entry.id   7ff2abc47dd2a425a7611d203295adaa
#
_cell.length_a   1.000
_cell.length_b   1.000
_cell.length_c   1.000
_cell.angle_alpha   90.00
_cell.angle_beta   90.00
_cell.angle_gamma   90.00
#
_symmetry.space_group_name_H-M   'P 1'
#
loop_
_entity.id
_entity.type
_entity.pdbx_description
1 polymer ?
#
loop_
_entity_poly.entity_id
_entity_poly.type
_entity_poly.pdbx_seq_one_letter_code
_entity_poly.pdbx_strand_id
1 'polypeptide(L)'
;MAHAIWTGSVNFGLVMIPVKLFTAVRENERRFHLLHKKDQGRINFVRRGSEDGHDVAWEEITRAYEYEKGQYVEISDEDFEKVNPEATQSIDIVQFVKLDEIDPVFYDKPYYLEPEKQGRHAYALLREALKKAGKVGIARVIIRTKEHLAAVKPDGDTLVLELMHFADEVVARDTYDLPRAEEVPEAEMKTALMFIDTMSGTFDAATFHDRYREEMLKVIEAKVQHKPLPEAKPRPRAAEGVVDLMDVLRKSREQTQGQREAPRQEEHETRPRRRGAAQGRAAAKRRKAG
;
A
#
# COMPACT_ATOMS: atom_id res chain seq x y z
N MET A 1 11.61 -15.19 -5.72
CA MET A 1 11.09 -14.60 -6.97
C MET A 1 9.65 -14.18 -6.73
N ALA A 2 9.21 -13.03 -7.27
CA ALA A 2 7.80 -12.64 -7.20
C ALA A 2 6.99 -13.57 -8.11
N HIS A 3 5.85 -14.08 -7.63
CA HIS A 3 4.94 -14.86 -8.45
C HIS A 3 3.91 -13.93 -9.10
N ALA A 4 3.68 -14.10 -10.41
CA ALA A 4 2.60 -13.43 -11.09
C ALA A 4 1.27 -13.92 -10.52
N ILE A 5 0.38 -12.99 -10.19
CA ILE A 5 -0.96 -13.31 -9.67
C ILE A 5 -1.97 -13.49 -10.81
N TRP A 6 -1.65 -12.98 -11.99
CA TRP A 6 -2.48 -13.02 -13.18
C TRP A 6 -1.60 -12.85 -14.43
N THR A 7 -2.00 -13.45 -15.54
CA THR A 7 -1.34 -13.33 -16.85
C THR A 7 -2.41 -13.07 -17.91
N GLY A 8 -2.13 -12.17 -18.83
CA GLY A 8 -3.06 -11.79 -19.89
C GLY A 8 -2.49 -10.69 -20.78
N SER A 9 -3.34 -9.80 -21.27
CA SER A 9 -2.91 -8.72 -22.16
C SER A 9 -3.52 -7.37 -21.76
N VAL A 10 -2.80 -6.28 -22.04
CA VAL A 10 -3.36 -4.92 -22.07
C VAL A 10 -3.78 -4.64 -23.49
N ASN A 11 -5.05 -4.29 -23.68
CA ASN A 11 -5.63 -4.03 -24.98
C ASN A 11 -6.07 -2.57 -25.09
N PHE A 12 -5.79 -1.95 -26.23
CA PHE A 12 -6.36 -0.64 -26.60
C PHE A 12 -6.48 -0.56 -28.12
N GLY A 13 -7.70 -0.40 -28.61
CA GLY A 13 -8.00 -0.50 -30.03
C GLY A 13 -7.61 -1.87 -30.59
N LEU A 14 -6.72 -1.91 -31.58
CA LEU A 14 -6.22 -3.14 -32.20
C LEU A 14 -4.89 -3.63 -31.61
N VAL A 15 -4.36 -2.93 -30.62
CA VAL A 15 -3.08 -3.28 -30.00
C VAL A 15 -3.31 -4.19 -28.81
N MET A 16 -2.58 -5.32 -28.80
CA MET A 16 -2.56 -6.27 -27.70
C MET A 16 -1.12 -6.39 -27.15
N ILE A 17 -0.96 -6.17 -25.85
CA ILE A 17 0.35 -6.22 -25.16
C ILE A 17 0.31 -7.33 -24.12
N PRO A 18 0.93 -8.48 -24.33
CA PRO A 18 0.97 -9.55 -23.34
C PRO A 18 1.78 -9.12 -22.11
N VAL A 19 1.15 -9.29 -20.93
CA VAL A 19 1.66 -8.83 -19.63
C VAL A 19 1.39 -9.84 -18.52
N LYS A 20 2.18 -9.72 -17.45
CA LYS A 20 1.97 -10.37 -16.17
C LYS A 20 1.72 -9.34 -15.09
N LEU A 21 0.83 -9.65 -14.16
CA LEU A 21 0.44 -8.80 -13.04
C LEU A 21 1.11 -9.27 -11.75
N PHE A 22 1.76 -8.34 -11.06
CA PHE A 22 2.41 -8.58 -9.78
C PHE A 22 1.89 -7.60 -8.73
N THR A 23 1.78 -8.03 -7.47
CA THR A 23 1.41 -7.13 -6.38
C THR A 23 2.48 -6.05 -6.20
N ALA A 24 2.08 -4.77 -6.24
CA ALA A 24 2.99 -3.65 -5.98
C ALA A 24 3.17 -3.40 -4.47
N VAL A 25 2.18 -3.76 -3.65
CA VAL A 25 2.18 -3.60 -2.20
C VAL A 25 2.09 -4.95 -1.52
N ARG A 26 2.88 -5.16 -0.49
CA ARG A 26 2.80 -6.34 0.37
C ARG A 26 2.31 -5.92 1.75
N GLU A 27 1.24 -6.55 2.19
CA GLU A 27 0.83 -6.46 3.59
C GLU A 27 1.92 -7.09 4.46
N ASN A 28 2.48 -6.29 5.34
CA ASN A 28 3.58 -6.70 6.20
C ASN A 28 3.10 -6.99 7.63
N GLU A 29 1.82 -7.42 7.73
CA GLU A 29 1.22 -7.79 9.01
C GLU A 29 1.79 -9.09 9.54
N ARG A 30 2.04 -9.11 10.85
CA ARG A 30 2.42 -10.34 11.56
C ARG A 30 1.19 -11.19 11.81
N ARG A 31 1.18 -12.39 11.27
CA ARG A 31 0.12 -13.35 11.55
C ARG A 31 0.36 -14.00 12.91
N PHE A 32 -0.56 -13.81 13.83
CA PHE A 32 -0.57 -14.50 15.12
C PHE A 32 -1.39 -15.76 15.00
N HIS A 33 -0.87 -16.85 15.56
CA HIS A 33 -1.61 -18.10 15.69
C HIS A 33 -2.39 -18.08 17.01
N LEU A 34 -3.63 -18.56 16.96
CA LEU A 34 -4.43 -18.77 18.16
C LEU A 34 -4.01 -20.08 18.82
N LEU A 35 -3.69 -20.02 20.10
CA LEU A 35 -3.31 -21.16 20.89
C LEU A 35 -4.25 -21.33 22.09
N HIS A 36 -4.51 -22.57 22.46
CA HIS A 36 -5.24 -22.88 23.66
C HIS A 36 -4.39 -22.58 24.91
N LYS A 37 -4.95 -21.87 25.88
CA LYS A 37 -4.19 -21.36 27.04
C LYS A 37 -3.57 -22.45 27.92
N LYS A 38 -4.22 -23.63 28.01
CA LYS A 38 -3.79 -24.69 28.93
C LYS A 38 -2.64 -25.52 28.38
N ASP A 39 -2.69 -25.90 27.10
CA ASP A 39 -1.78 -26.87 26.49
C ASP A 39 -0.97 -26.31 25.33
N GLN A 40 -1.17 -25.03 24.99
CA GLN A 40 -0.51 -24.33 23.88
C GLN A 40 -0.78 -24.98 22.51
N GLY A 41 -1.80 -25.85 22.42
CA GLY A 41 -2.26 -26.46 21.18
C GLY A 41 -2.84 -25.41 20.22
N ARG A 42 -2.65 -25.61 18.91
CA ARG A 42 -3.26 -24.74 17.89
C ARG A 42 -4.77 -24.90 17.89
N ILE A 43 -5.47 -23.78 17.75
CA ILE A 43 -6.93 -23.77 17.61
C ILE A 43 -7.29 -24.04 16.14
N ASN A 44 -8.15 -25.02 15.91
CA ASN A 44 -8.79 -25.28 14.64
C ASN A 44 -10.21 -24.73 14.65
N PHE A 45 -10.65 -24.24 13.50
CA PHE A 45 -12.03 -23.77 13.31
C PHE A 45 -12.83 -24.83 12.56
N VAL A 46 -13.98 -25.19 13.10
CA VAL A 46 -14.95 -26.06 12.46
C VAL A 46 -16.17 -25.25 12.04
N ARG A 47 -16.78 -25.61 10.93
CA ARG A 47 -18.04 -25.02 10.47
C ARG A 47 -19.19 -25.78 11.10
N ARG A 48 -20.15 -25.05 11.64
CA ARG A 48 -21.28 -25.64 12.37
C ARG A 48 -22.58 -25.01 11.92
N GLY A 49 -23.57 -25.84 11.65
CA GLY A 49 -24.93 -25.40 11.37
C GLY A 49 -25.51 -24.62 12.56
N SER A 50 -26.19 -23.52 12.29
CA SER A 50 -26.81 -22.68 13.35
C SER A 50 -28.05 -23.31 13.93
N GLU A 51 -28.76 -24.13 13.16
CA GLU A 51 -30.04 -24.73 13.56
C GLU A 51 -29.86 -25.98 14.42
N ASP A 52 -28.98 -26.89 13.96
CA ASP A 52 -28.81 -28.22 14.55
C ASP A 52 -27.53 -28.36 15.38
N GLY A 53 -26.60 -27.42 15.24
CA GLY A 53 -25.31 -27.43 15.95
C GLY A 53 -24.35 -28.54 15.50
N HIS A 54 -24.59 -29.21 14.36
CA HIS A 54 -23.69 -30.20 13.80
C HIS A 54 -22.59 -29.59 12.96
N ASP A 55 -21.45 -30.29 12.89
CA ASP A 55 -20.34 -29.89 12.03
C ASP A 55 -20.70 -30.17 10.58
N VAL A 56 -20.48 -29.19 9.69
CA VAL A 56 -20.87 -29.19 8.29
C VAL A 56 -19.64 -29.35 7.40
N ALA A 57 -19.64 -30.31 6.51
CA ALA A 57 -18.59 -30.53 5.52
C ALA A 57 -18.61 -29.41 4.46
N TRP A 58 -17.46 -29.17 3.80
CA TRP A 58 -17.39 -28.10 2.80
C TRP A 58 -18.35 -28.31 1.63
N GLU A 59 -18.50 -29.55 1.24
CA GLU A 59 -19.34 -30.02 0.13
C GLU A 59 -20.84 -29.83 0.38
N GLU A 60 -21.22 -29.67 1.66
CA GLU A 60 -22.61 -29.45 2.09
C GLU A 60 -22.96 -27.95 2.22
N ILE A 61 -21.99 -27.06 1.92
CA ILE A 61 -22.17 -25.61 2.04
C ILE A 61 -22.45 -25.02 0.65
N THR A 62 -23.57 -24.34 0.53
CA THR A 62 -23.92 -23.56 -0.66
C THR A 62 -23.86 -22.07 -0.40
N ARG A 63 -23.80 -21.27 -1.47
CA ARG A 63 -23.88 -19.81 -1.40
C ARG A 63 -25.33 -19.38 -1.61
N ALA A 64 -25.79 -18.48 -0.75
CA ALA A 64 -27.14 -17.94 -0.88
C ALA A 64 -27.10 -16.42 -0.72
N TYR A 65 -28.02 -15.74 -1.41
CA TYR A 65 -28.24 -14.29 -1.30
C TYR A 65 -29.50 -14.05 -0.47
N GLU A 66 -29.40 -13.24 0.58
CA GLU A 66 -30.55 -12.82 1.37
C GLU A 66 -31.23 -11.65 0.65
N TYR A 67 -32.39 -11.90 0.04
CA TYR A 67 -33.16 -10.88 -0.68
C TYR A 67 -34.23 -10.20 0.18
N GLU A 68 -34.70 -10.87 1.23
CA GLU A 68 -35.52 -10.34 2.32
C GLU A 68 -35.03 -10.93 3.63
N LYS A 69 -35.30 -10.26 4.75
CA LYS A 69 -34.84 -10.72 6.07
C LYS A 69 -35.27 -12.16 6.36
N GLY A 70 -34.31 -13.07 6.43
CA GLY A 70 -34.51 -14.50 6.68
C GLY A 70 -34.93 -15.29 5.45
N GLN A 71 -34.99 -14.70 4.24
CA GLN A 71 -35.28 -15.40 3.00
C GLN A 71 -34.06 -15.43 2.08
N TYR A 72 -33.68 -16.62 1.67
CA TYR A 72 -32.46 -16.85 0.93
C TYR A 72 -32.77 -17.50 -0.40
N VAL A 73 -32.06 -17.07 -1.44
CA VAL A 73 -32.02 -17.76 -2.75
C VAL A 73 -30.62 -18.34 -2.94
N GLU A 74 -30.58 -19.62 -3.25
CA GLU A 74 -29.33 -20.30 -3.55
C GLU A 74 -28.79 -19.85 -4.90
N ILE A 75 -27.47 -19.58 -4.95
CA ILE A 75 -26.74 -19.22 -6.18
C ILE A 75 -25.69 -20.29 -6.44
N SER A 76 -25.91 -21.04 -7.50
CA SER A 76 -25.01 -22.11 -7.91
C SER A 76 -23.74 -21.58 -8.61
N ASP A 77 -22.72 -22.43 -8.71
CA ASP A 77 -21.52 -22.10 -9.49
C ASP A 77 -21.85 -21.87 -10.97
N GLU A 78 -22.82 -22.60 -11.52
CA GLU A 78 -23.31 -22.38 -12.89
C GLU A 78 -23.95 -21.00 -13.08
N ASP A 79 -24.62 -20.47 -12.06
CA ASP A 79 -25.20 -19.12 -12.13
C ASP A 79 -24.11 -18.06 -12.13
N PHE A 80 -23.03 -18.26 -11.37
CA PHE A 80 -21.86 -17.38 -11.44
C PHE A 80 -21.18 -17.46 -12.82
N GLU A 81 -21.08 -18.63 -13.43
CA GLU A 81 -20.53 -18.79 -14.78
C GLU A 81 -21.36 -18.07 -15.84
N LYS A 82 -22.70 -18.10 -15.74
CA LYS A 82 -23.59 -17.40 -16.69
C LYS A 82 -23.49 -15.88 -16.62
N VAL A 83 -23.21 -15.33 -15.43
CA VAL A 83 -23.09 -13.86 -15.22
C VAL A 83 -21.64 -13.40 -15.42
N ASN A 84 -20.69 -14.32 -15.35
CA ASN A 84 -19.29 -14.00 -15.57
C ASN A 84 -19.10 -13.69 -17.05
N PRO A 85 -18.85 -12.42 -17.45
CA PRO A 85 -18.47 -12.15 -18.81
C PRO A 85 -17.28 -13.02 -19.11
N GLU A 86 -17.24 -13.66 -20.29
CA GLU A 86 -16.17 -14.57 -20.72
C GLU A 86 -14.86 -14.05 -20.16
N ALA A 87 -14.21 -14.83 -19.27
CA ALA A 87 -13.04 -14.38 -18.52
C ALA A 87 -11.90 -14.12 -19.53
N THR A 88 -12.06 -13.03 -20.28
CA THR A 88 -11.03 -12.52 -21.16
C THR A 88 -9.87 -12.16 -20.25
N GLN A 89 -8.75 -12.87 -20.41
CA GLN A 89 -7.53 -12.53 -19.71
C GLN A 89 -6.97 -11.23 -20.30
N SER A 90 -7.78 -10.16 -20.22
CA SER A 90 -7.47 -8.86 -20.80
C SER A 90 -7.73 -7.71 -19.82
N ILE A 91 -6.92 -6.68 -19.96
CA ILE A 91 -7.08 -5.36 -19.38
C ILE A 91 -7.48 -4.46 -20.55
N ASP A 92 -8.77 -4.20 -20.70
CA ASP A 92 -9.31 -3.49 -21.85
C ASP A 92 -9.42 -2.01 -21.56
N ILE A 93 -8.50 -1.21 -22.11
CA ILE A 93 -8.54 0.25 -21.98
C ILE A 93 -9.68 0.79 -22.83
N VAL A 94 -10.64 1.43 -22.16
CA VAL A 94 -11.85 1.98 -22.78
C VAL A 94 -11.75 3.46 -23.10
N GLN A 95 -10.93 4.22 -22.35
CA GLN A 95 -10.69 5.65 -22.57
C GLN A 95 -9.39 6.13 -21.92
N PHE A 96 -8.94 7.33 -22.31
CA PHE A 96 -7.80 8.00 -21.70
C PHE A 96 -8.22 9.34 -21.10
N VAL A 97 -7.91 9.55 -19.82
CA VAL A 97 -8.23 10.77 -19.05
C VAL A 97 -6.96 11.37 -18.46
N LYS A 98 -7.00 12.61 -17.97
CA LYS A 98 -5.90 13.18 -17.19
C LYS A 98 -5.87 12.57 -15.81
N LEU A 99 -4.68 12.47 -15.23
CA LEU A 99 -4.52 11.89 -13.89
C LEU A 99 -5.25 12.69 -12.81
N ASP A 100 -5.29 14.01 -12.93
CA ASP A 100 -5.95 14.95 -12.02
C ASP A 100 -7.48 14.95 -12.08
N GLU A 101 -8.07 14.34 -13.13
CA GLU A 101 -9.52 14.13 -13.23
C GLU A 101 -10.03 12.99 -12.34
N ILE A 102 -9.11 12.12 -11.83
CA ILE A 102 -9.47 10.99 -10.97
C ILE A 102 -9.28 11.38 -9.51
N ASP A 103 -10.38 11.48 -8.76
CA ASP A 103 -10.30 11.69 -7.32
C ASP A 103 -9.60 10.50 -6.65
N PRO A 104 -8.60 10.72 -5.78
CA PRO A 104 -7.88 9.66 -5.07
C PRO A 104 -8.76 8.67 -4.32
N VAL A 105 -9.98 9.03 -3.94
CA VAL A 105 -10.95 8.16 -3.26
C VAL A 105 -11.33 6.93 -4.09
N PHE A 106 -11.19 7.01 -5.42
CA PHE A 106 -11.48 5.89 -6.31
C PHE A 106 -10.39 4.81 -6.32
N TYR A 107 -9.15 5.11 -5.89
CA TYR A 107 -8.07 4.13 -5.95
C TYR A 107 -8.16 3.12 -4.79
N ASP A 108 -8.01 1.83 -5.13
CA ASP A 108 -8.02 0.72 -4.17
C ASP A 108 -6.63 0.08 -4.06
N LYS A 109 -6.18 -0.63 -5.07
CA LYS A 109 -5.00 -1.51 -4.98
C LYS A 109 -4.11 -1.47 -6.22
N PRO A 110 -2.80 -1.16 -6.03
CA PRO A 110 -1.85 -1.10 -7.13
C PRO A 110 -1.22 -2.46 -7.46
N TYR A 111 -0.96 -2.66 -8.75
CA TYR A 111 -0.23 -3.79 -9.30
C TYR A 111 0.79 -3.34 -10.34
N TYR A 112 1.94 -3.99 -10.41
CA TYR A 112 2.91 -3.78 -11.48
C TYR A 112 2.59 -4.65 -12.68
N LEU A 113 2.69 -4.07 -13.88
CA LEU A 113 2.56 -4.75 -15.16
C LEU A 113 3.95 -5.04 -15.72
N GLU A 114 4.30 -6.30 -15.88
CA GLU A 114 5.54 -6.73 -16.53
C GLU A 114 5.23 -7.24 -17.94
N PRO A 115 5.85 -6.68 -19.02
CA PRO A 115 5.61 -7.16 -20.37
C PRO A 115 6.29 -8.49 -20.63
N GLU A 116 5.65 -9.38 -21.35
CA GLU A 116 6.30 -10.53 -21.94
C GLU A 116 7.27 -10.11 -23.06
N LYS A 117 8.20 -11.00 -23.46
CA LYS A 117 9.28 -10.68 -24.40
C LYS A 117 8.76 -10.05 -25.70
N GLN A 118 7.67 -10.58 -26.27
CA GLN A 118 7.08 -10.12 -27.53
C GLN A 118 6.31 -8.79 -27.38
N GLY A 119 5.86 -8.43 -26.20
CA GLY A 119 5.10 -7.19 -25.90
C GLY A 119 5.98 -5.99 -25.55
N ARG A 120 7.27 -6.14 -25.34
CA ARG A 120 8.14 -5.09 -24.77
C ARG A 120 8.14 -3.77 -25.52
N HIS A 121 8.15 -3.82 -26.86
CA HIS A 121 8.14 -2.61 -27.68
C HIS A 121 6.83 -1.84 -27.54
N ALA A 122 5.70 -2.52 -27.69
CA ALA A 122 4.37 -1.91 -27.57
C ALA A 122 4.11 -1.41 -26.13
N TYR A 123 4.60 -2.13 -25.11
CA TYR A 123 4.54 -1.70 -23.73
C TYR A 123 5.31 -0.38 -23.50
N ALA A 124 6.56 -0.30 -23.99
CA ALA A 124 7.36 0.91 -23.85
C ALA A 124 6.73 2.08 -24.60
N LEU A 125 6.17 1.82 -25.79
CA LEU A 125 5.46 2.84 -26.57
C LEU A 125 4.24 3.38 -25.81
N LEU A 126 3.38 2.50 -25.27
CA LEU A 126 2.22 2.90 -24.48
C LEU A 126 2.63 3.71 -23.24
N ARG A 127 3.63 3.26 -22.51
CA ARG A 127 4.15 3.94 -21.33
C ARG A 127 4.62 5.35 -21.65
N GLU A 128 5.47 5.51 -22.66
CA GLU A 128 6.01 6.81 -23.03
C GLU A 128 4.94 7.74 -23.62
N ALA A 129 3.97 7.19 -24.37
CA ALA A 129 2.84 7.95 -24.88
C ALA A 129 1.98 8.51 -23.73
N LEU A 130 1.66 7.69 -22.72
CA LEU A 130 0.91 8.12 -21.54
C LEU A 130 1.66 9.20 -20.75
N LYS A 131 2.98 9.01 -20.52
CA LYS A 131 3.83 10.02 -19.88
C LYS A 131 3.80 11.35 -20.61
N LYS A 132 4.04 11.32 -21.94
CA LYS A 132 4.09 12.52 -22.75
C LYS A 132 2.73 13.23 -22.85
N ALA A 133 1.64 12.47 -22.86
CA ALA A 133 0.29 13.01 -22.90
C ALA A 133 -0.22 13.50 -21.52
N GLY A 134 0.44 13.14 -20.42
CA GLY A 134 -0.05 13.38 -19.05
C GLY A 134 -1.37 12.66 -18.76
N LYS A 135 -1.57 11.48 -19.38
CA LYS A 135 -2.82 10.72 -19.30
C LYS A 135 -2.65 9.35 -18.70
N VAL A 136 -3.75 8.78 -18.25
CA VAL A 136 -3.90 7.40 -17.79
C VAL A 136 -5.01 6.72 -18.59
N GLY A 137 -4.91 5.40 -18.75
CA GLY A 137 -5.95 4.62 -19.44
C GLY A 137 -6.93 4.05 -18.41
N ILE A 138 -8.21 4.38 -18.54
CA ILE A 138 -9.28 3.73 -17.78
C ILE A 138 -9.59 2.40 -18.44
N ALA A 139 -9.58 1.34 -17.65
CA ALA A 139 -9.70 -0.03 -18.13
C ALA A 139 -10.68 -0.84 -17.30
N ARG A 140 -11.16 -1.93 -17.89
CA ARG A 140 -11.84 -3.01 -17.20
C ARG A 140 -10.94 -4.23 -17.19
N VAL A 141 -10.93 -4.95 -16.09
CA VAL A 141 -10.13 -6.17 -15.92
C VAL A 141 -10.87 -7.20 -15.09
N ILE A 142 -10.83 -8.45 -15.51
CA ILE A 142 -11.34 -9.56 -14.71
C ILE A 142 -10.17 -10.20 -13.97
N ILE A 143 -10.21 -10.13 -12.65
CA ILE A 143 -9.25 -10.79 -11.78
C ILE A 143 -9.98 -11.88 -10.98
N ARG A 144 -9.59 -13.13 -11.18
CA ARG A 144 -10.30 -14.32 -10.69
C ARG A 144 -11.69 -14.42 -11.33
N THR A 145 -12.73 -13.98 -10.63
CA THR A 145 -14.14 -14.10 -11.06
C THR A 145 -14.87 -12.76 -11.00
N LYS A 146 -14.20 -11.66 -10.65
CA LYS A 146 -14.82 -10.33 -10.50
C LYS A 146 -14.25 -9.35 -11.53
N GLU A 147 -15.14 -8.63 -12.21
CA GLU A 147 -14.76 -7.46 -13.00
C GLU A 147 -14.39 -6.29 -12.07
N HIS A 148 -13.32 -5.60 -12.40
CA HIS A 148 -12.84 -4.41 -11.71
C HIS A 148 -12.68 -3.26 -12.69
N LEU A 149 -13.02 -2.06 -12.24
CA LEU A 149 -12.56 -0.84 -12.86
C LEU A 149 -11.08 -0.64 -12.50
N ALA A 150 -10.28 -0.14 -13.42
CA ALA A 150 -8.86 0.07 -13.18
C ALA A 150 -8.31 1.25 -13.98
N ALA A 151 -7.20 1.82 -13.51
CA ALA A 151 -6.42 2.81 -14.24
C ALA A 151 -5.03 2.24 -14.58
N VAL A 152 -4.65 2.27 -15.85
CA VAL A 152 -3.30 1.97 -16.32
C VAL A 152 -2.52 3.28 -16.37
N LYS A 153 -1.56 3.44 -15.48
CA LYS A 153 -0.76 4.67 -15.35
C LYS A 153 0.74 4.40 -15.47
N PRO A 154 1.52 5.31 -16.08
CA PRO A 154 2.97 5.19 -16.08
C PRO A 154 3.55 5.58 -14.72
N ASP A 155 4.51 4.79 -14.22
CA ASP A 155 5.26 5.08 -13.01
C ASP A 155 6.73 4.68 -13.22
N GLY A 156 7.63 5.68 -13.22
CA GLY A 156 9.02 5.44 -13.56
C GLY A 156 9.18 4.66 -14.86
N ASP A 157 9.82 3.51 -14.83
CA ASP A 157 10.06 2.63 -15.99
C ASP A 157 9.00 1.52 -16.13
N THR A 158 7.91 1.58 -15.38
CA THR A 158 6.85 0.58 -15.41
C THR A 158 5.48 1.19 -15.71
N LEU A 159 4.51 0.32 -16.02
CA LEU A 159 3.09 0.61 -15.97
C LEU A 159 2.51 -0.01 -14.70
N VAL A 160 1.68 0.76 -14.02
CA VAL A 160 0.91 0.34 -12.85
C VAL A 160 -0.53 0.18 -13.27
N LEU A 161 -1.14 -0.95 -12.92
CA LEU A 161 -2.58 -1.14 -12.91
C LEU A 161 -3.08 -0.82 -11.50
N GLU A 162 -3.84 0.25 -11.38
CA GLU A 162 -4.47 0.65 -10.12
C GLU A 162 -5.92 0.21 -10.17
N LEU A 163 -6.34 -0.73 -9.32
CA LEU A 163 -7.76 -1.06 -9.19
C LEU A 163 -8.52 0.14 -8.63
N MET A 164 -9.76 0.28 -9.05
CA MET A 164 -10.59 1.41 -8.67
C MET A 164 -11.96 0.93 -8.20
N HIS A 165 -12.56 1.69 -7.31
CA HIS A 165 -13.95 1.54 -6.92
C HIS A 165 -14.88 2.00 -8.04
N PHE A 166 -16.06 1.35 -8.16
CA PHE A 166 -17.14 1.89 -8.95
C PHE A 166 -17.80 3.08 -8.23
N ALA A 167 -18.50 3.93 -9.00
CA ALA A 167 -19.10 5.15 -8.46
C ALA A 167 -20.12 4.89 -7.34
N ASP A 168 -20.82 3.77 -7.39
CA ASP A 168 -21.80 3.32 -6.39
C ASP A 168 -21.17 2.75 -5.10
N GLU A 169 -19.87 2.42 -5.13
CA GLU A 169 -19.10 2.00 -3.95
C GLU A 169 -18.58 3.22 -3.15
N VAL A 170 -18.53 4.40 -3.75
CA VAL A 170 -18.01 5.62 -3.12
C VAL A 170 -19.14 6.36 -2.40
N VAL A 171 -18.98 6.55 -1.09
CA VAL A 171 -19.96 7.29 -0.27
C VAL A 171 -19.97 8.77 -0.67
N ALA A 172 -21.14 9.31 -0.95
CA ALA A 172 -21.30 10.70 -1.31
C ALA A 172 -20.92 11.63 -0.15
N ARG A 173 -20.18 12.71 -0.46
CA ARG A 173 -19.68 13.67 0.56
C ARG A 173 -20.78 14.44 1.26
N ASP A 174 -21.92 14.64 0.62
CA ASP A 174 -23.10 15.31 1.16
C ASP A 174 -23.82 14.51 2.26
N THR A 175 -23.43 13.25 2.45
CA THR A 175 -23.88 12.42 3.59
C THR A 175 -23.34 12.95 4.93
N TYR A 176 -22.29 13.78 4.92
CA TYR A 176 -21.62 14.30 6.09
C TYR A 176 -21.94 15.78 6.30
N ASP A 177 -22.12 16.20 7.57
CA ASP A 177 -22.24 17.60 7.96
C ASP A 177 -20.83 18.22 8.04
N LEU A 178 -20.43 18.87 6.95
CA LEU A 178 -19.10 19.45 6.81
C LEU A 178 -19.17 20.98 6.90
N PRO A 179 -18.24 21.63 7.65
CA PRO A 179 -18.19 23.07 7.75
C PRO A 179 -17.85 23.72 6.41
N ARG A 180 -18.42 24.91 6.15
CA ARG A 180 -18.20 25.67 4.92
C ARG A 180 -16.97 26.55 5.04
N ALA A 181 -16.32 26.84 3.91
CA ALA A 181 -15.12 27.68 3.85
C ALA A 181 -15.35 29.14 4.35
N GLU A 182 -16.59 29.63 4.21
CA GLU A 182 -17.00 30.99 4.62
C GLU A 182 -16.98 31.19 6.16
N GLU A 183 -16.91 30.10 6.92
CA GLU A 183 -16.87 30.13 8.39
C GLU A 183 -15.45 30.35 8.95
N VAL A 184 -14.42 30.45 8.09
CA VAL A 184 -13.01 30.59 8.51
C VAL A 184 -12.55 32.02 8.43
N PRO A 185 -12.21 32.69 9.56
CA PRO A 185 -11.71 34.05 9.58
C PRO A 185 -10.37 34.18 8.82
N GLU A 186 -10.21 35.27 8.07
CA GLU A 186 -9.02 35.50 7.23
C GLU A 186 -7.69 35.54 8.06
N ALA A 187 -7.75 36.07 9.27
CA ALA A 187 -6.58 36.13 10.17
C ALA A 187 -6.11 34.74 10.61
N GLU A 188 -7.05 33.84 10.86
CA GLU A 188 -6.77 32.43 11.19
C GLU A 188 -6.21 31.69 9.98
N MET A 189 -6.79 31.89 8.81
CA MET A 189 -6.31 31.32 7.54
C MET A 189 -4.85 31.71 7.29
N LYS A 190 -4.50 33.00 7.46
CA LYS A 190 -3.12 33.47 7.29
C LYS A 190 -2.15 32.79 8.24
N THR A 191 -2.54 32.62 9.50
CA THR A 191 -1.70 31.93 10.50
C THR A 191 -1.53 30.44 10.18
N ALA A 192 -2.61 29.78 9.76
CA ALA A 192 -2.59 28.38 9.34
C ALA A 192 -1.67 28.16 8.12
N LEU A 193 -1.75 29.03 7.11
CA LEU A 193 -0.87 28.97 5.94
C LEU A 193 0.61 29.13 6.31
N MET A 194 0.95 30.07 7.20
CA MET A 194 2.32 30.22 7.68
C MET A 194 2.82 28.97 8.42
N PHE A 195 1.96 28.30 9.17
CA PHE A 195 2.30 27.06 9.86
C PHE A 195 2.51 25.89 8.88
N ILE A 196 1.62 25.74 7.90
CA ILE A 196 1.75 24.76 6.83
C ILE A 196 3.08 24.95 6.09
N ASP A 197 3.41 26.20 5.73
CA ASP A 197 4.66 26.53 5.03
C ASP A 197 5.90 26.18 5.85
N THR A 198 5.85 26.44 7.17
CA THR A 198 6.93 26.08 8.10
C THR A 198 7.15 24.55 8.19
N MET A 199 6.09 23.76 8.06
CA MET A 199 6.14 22.29 8.10
C MET A 199 6.29 21.64 6.73
N SER A 200 6.19 22.40 5.65
CA SER A 200 6.31 21.89 4.28
C SER A 200 7.70 21.33 4.00
N GLY A 201 7.77 20.26 3.25
CA GLY A 201 8.99 19.60 2.87
C GLY A 201 8.75 18.60 1.73
N THR A 202 9.83 17.99 1.23
CA THR A 202 9.73 16.92 0.24
C THR A 202 9.29 15.64 0.93
N PHE A 203 8.30 14.96 0.33
CA PHE A 203 7.86 13.66 0.82
C PHE A 203 8.94 12.60 0.59
N ASP A 204 9.42 12.03 1.69
CA ASP A 204 10.31 10.86 1.68
C ASP A 204 9.66 9.73 2.49
N ALA A 205 9.14 8.72 1.77
CA ALA A 205 8.47 7.59 2.37
C ALA A 205 9.38 6.80 3.35
N ALA A 206 10.71 6.85 3.16
CA ALA A 206 11.65 6.13 4.01
C ALA A 206 11.75 6.71 5.43
N THR A 207 11.28 7.94 5.64
CA THR A 207 11.27 8.57 6.97
C THR A 207 10.09 8.12 7.85
N PHE A 208 9.07 7.51 7.26
CA PHE A 208 7.87 7.06 7.96
C PHE A 208 7.95 5.57 8.27
N HIS A 209 8.09 5.23 9.55
CA HIS A 209 8.19 3.86 10.02
C HIS A 209 6.95 3.45 10.80
N ASP A 210 6.57 2.19 10.68
CA ASP A 210 5.53 1.58 11.52
C ASP A 210 6.07 1.32 12.94
N ARG A 211 5.90 2.33 13.80
CA ARG A 211 6.34 2.29 15.21
C ARG A 211 5.68 1.17 15.99
N TYR A 212 4.41 0.87 15.70
CA TYR A 212 3.71 -0.22 16.39
C TYR A 212 4.38 -1.56 16.10
N ARG A 213 4.72 -1.80 14.85
CA ARG A 213 5.42 -3.01 14.42
C ARG A 213 6.81 -3.13 15.06
N GLU A 214 7.56 -2.05 15.10
CA GLU A 214 8.88 -2.03 15.75
C GLU A 214 8.79 -2.36 17.23
N GLU A 215 7.88 -1.72 17.96
CA GLU A 215 7.67 -1.99 19.39
C GLU A 215 7.14 -3.41 19.63
N MET A 216 6.24 -3.91 18.78
CA MET A 216 5.76 -5.29 18.86
C MET A 216 6.88 -6.30 18.65
N LEU A 217 7.81 -6.05 17.73
CA LEU A 217 8.99 -6.89 17.55
C LEU A 217 9.85 -6.94 18.80
N LYS A 218 10.11 -5.81 19.46
CA LYS A 218 10.86 -5.76 20.72
C LYS A 218 10.18 -6.58 21.82
N VAL A 219 8.86 -6.51 21.91
CA VAL A 219 8.07 -7.31 22.86
C VAL A 219 8.21 -8.81 22.57
N ILE A 220 8.10 -9.20 21.28
CA ILE A 220 8.25 -10.60 20.87
C ILE A 220 9.66 -11.11 21.18
N GLU A 221 10.70 -10.36 20.83
CA GLU A 221 12.08 -10.70 21.11
C GLU A 221 12.38 -10.83 22.61
N ALA A 222 11.88 -9.89 23.41
CA ALA A 222 12.01 -9.97 24.88
C ALA A 222 11.34 -11.22 25.43
N LYS A 223 10.15 -11.58 24.97
CA LYS A 223 9.46 -12.82 25.37
C LYS A 223 10.20 -14.07 24.94
N VAL A 224 10.72 -14.14 23.72
CA VAL A 224 11.51 -15.28 23.22
C VAL A 224 12.80 -15.45 24.05
N GLN A 225 13.42 -14.35 24.47
CA GLN A 225 14.65 -14.34 25.24
C GLN A 225 14.41 -14.40 26.75
N HIS A 226 13.17 -14.53 27.24
CA HIS A 226 12.78 -14.49 28.65
C HIS A 226 13.31 -13.25 29.42
N LYS A 227 13.41 -12.11 28.71
CA LYS A 227 13.81 -10.81 29.26
C LYS A 227 12.60 -10.01 29.75
N PRO A 228 12.79 -9.05 30.66
CA PRO A 228 11.73 -8.14 31.04
C PRO A 228 11.20 -7.38 29.82
N LEU A 229 9.90 -7.17 29.80
CA LEU A 229 9.24 -6.43 28.71
C LEU A 229 9.69 -4.95 28.73
N PRO A 230 9.83 -4.32 27.55
CA PRO A 230 10.08 -2.89 27.47
C PRO A 230 8.98 -2.12 28.21
N GLU A 231 9.38 -1.13 29.00
CA GLU A 231 8.40 -0.25 29.65
C GLU A 231 7.62 0.54 28.62
N ALA A 232 6.29 0.58 28.79
CA ALA A 232 5.43 1.37 27.93
C ALA A 232 5.76 2.86 28.12
N LYS A 233 6.26 3.50 27.08
CA LYS A 233 6.44 4.96 27.11
C LYS A 233 5.07 5.63 27.26
N PRO A 234 4.87 6.50 28.26
CA PRO A 234 3.61 7.20 28.39
C PRO A 234 3.32 7.98 27.09
N ARG A 235 2.19 7.70 26.48
CA ARG A 235 1.72 8.50 25.36
C ARG A 235 1.38 9.89 25.88
N PRO A 236 1.86 10.97 25.26
CA PRO A 236 1.35 12.30 25.59
C PRO A 236 -0.16 12.29 25.42
N ARG A 237 -0.90 12.56 26.51
CA ARG A 237 -2.35 12.74 26.42
C ARG A 237 -2.59 13.96 25.53
N ALA A 238 -3.44 13.79 24.52
CA ALA A 238 -3.98 14.94 23.82
C ALA A 238 -4.58 15.88 24.86
N ALA A 239 -4.26 17.17 24.77
CA ALA A 239 -4.80 18.18 25.70
C ALA A 239 -6.34 18.16 25.57
N GLU A 240 -7.03 17.70 26.61
CA GLU A 240 -8.48 17.80 26.72
C GLU A 240 -8.82 19.27 27.01
N GLY A 241 -9.39 19.96 26.03
CA GLY A 241 -9.91 21.32 26.18
C GLY A 241 -10.06 22.00 24.84
N VAL A 242 -11.06 22.85 24.72
CA VAL A 242 -11.18 23.82 23.63
C VAL A 242 -10.04 24.82 23.83
N VAL A 243 -8.89 24.53 23.24
CA VAL A 243 -7.73 25.40 23.27
C VAL A 243 -7.91 26.39 22.12
N ASP A 244 -7.72 27.67 22.40
CA ASP A 244 -7.69 28.68 21.34
C ASP A 244 -6.70 28.23 20.24
N LEU A 245 -7.25 27.99 19.06
CA LEU A 245 -6.49 27.47 17.91
C LEU A 245 -5.26 28.31 17.64
N MET A 246 -5.36 29.64 17.83
CA MET A 246 -4.25 30.59 17.65
C MET A 246 -3.12 30.40 18.66
N ASP A 247 -3.44 30.10 19.92
CA ASP A 247 -2.44 29.80 20.94
C ASP A 247 -1.74 28.47 20.70
N VAL A 248 -2.45 27.47 20.24
CA VAL A 248 -1.87 26.16 19.86
C VAL A 248 -0.94 26.32 18.66
N LEU A 249 -1.37 27.02 17.63
CA LEU A 249 -0.57 27.26 16.43
C LEU A 249 0.70 28.07 16.76
N ARG A 250 0.63 29.06 17.64
CA ARG A 250 1.81 29.81 18.10
C ARG A 250 2.80 28.92 18.87
N LYS A 251 2.31 28.14 19.84
CA LYS A 251 3.15 27.22 20.62
C LYS A 251 3.78 26.13 19.77
N SER A 252 3.04 25.57 18.82
CA SER A 252 3.56 24.56 17.89
C SER A 252 4.64 25.12 16.98
N ARG A 253 4.51 26.37 16.53
CA ARG A 253 5.54 27.05 15.74
C ARG A 253 6.84 27.22 16.54
N GLU A 254 6.78 27.65 17.80
CA GLU A 254 7.94 27.80 18.68
C GLU A 254 8.64 26.44 18.89
N GLN A 255 7.89 25.36 19.11
CA GLN A 255 8.45 24.02 19.27
C GLN A 255 9.13 23.51 18.00
N THR A 256 8.55 23.77 16.82
CA THR A 256 9.11 23.31 15.53
C THR A 256 10.38 24.10 15.16
N GLN A 257 10.45 25.40 15.48
CA GLN A 257 11.65 26.19 15.29
C GLN A 257 12.80 25.75 16.22
N GLY A 258 12.50 25.44 17.47
CA GLY A 258 13.50 24.94 18.43
C GLY A 258 14.06 23.56 18.06
N GLN A 259 13.29 22.71 17.40
CA GLN A 259 13.78 21.41 16.89
C GLN A 259 14.65 21.50 15.64
N ARG A 260 14.48 22.55 14.81
CA ARG A 260 15.35 22.78 13.63
C ARG A 260 16.69 23.42 14.00
N GLU A 261 16.78 24.12 15.12
CA GLU A 261 18.01 24.75 15.62
C GLU A 261 18.88 23.83 16.50
N ALA A 262 18.39 22.67 16.90
CA ALA A 262 19.22 21.70 17.60
C ALA A 262 20.29 21.13 16.65
N PRO A 263 21.59 21.31 16.92
CA PRO A 263 22.64 20.83 16.04
C PRO A 263 22.55 19.29 15.93
N ARG A 264 22.51 18.78 14.70
CA ARG A 264 22.75 17.38 14.41
C ARG A 264 24.11 17.02 15.02
N GLN A 265 24.14 16.26 16.09
CA GLN A 265 25.35 15.63 16.55
C GLN A 265 25.79 14.66 15.46
N GLU A 266 26.82 15.06 14.71
CA GLU A 266 27.55 14.17 13.84
C GLU A 266 28.15 13.07 14.71
N GLU A 267 27.63 11.87 14.62
CA GLU A 267 28.30 10.67 15.10
C GLU A 267 29.59 10.51 14.28
N HIS A 268 30.65 11.02 14.82
CA HIS A 268 32.01 10.77 14.35
C HIS A 268 32.33 9.30 14.60
N GLU A 269 32.07 8.49 13.62
CA GLU A 269 32.55 7.10 13.54
C GLU A 269 34.08 7.12 13.45
N THR A 270 34.76 6.96 14.58
CA THR A 270 36.22 6.83 14.66
C THR A 270 36.63 5.48 14.08
N ARG A 271 36.96 5.48 12.79
CA ARG A 271 37.71 4.38 12.16
C ARG A 271 39.11 4.27 12.78
N PRO A 272 39.55 3.11 13.27
CA PRO A 272 40.92 2.93 13.76
C PRO A 272 41.91 2.97 12.59
N ARG A 273 42.84 3.93 12.64
CA ARG A 273 43.99 4.02 11.73
C ARG A 273 44.84 2.77 11.88
N ARG A 274 44.91 1.93 10.87
CA ARG A 274 45.96 0.93 10.70
C ARG A 274 47.27 1.64 10.40
N ARG A 275 48.23 1.56 11.33
CA ARG A 275 49.64 1.95 11.15
C ARG A 275 50.27 1.06 10.09
N GLY A 276 50.81 1.69 9.07
CA GLY A 276 51.67 1.07 8.10
C GLY A 276 53.03 0.71 8.69
N ALA A 277 53.51 -0.46 8.41
CA ALA A 277 54.91 -0.80 8.54
C ALA A 277 55.50 -0.88 7.12
N ALA A 278 56.44 0.04 6.90
CA ALA A 278 57.33 0.01 5.74
C ALA A 278 58.49 -0.95 6.00
N GLN A 279 58.97 -1.56 4.99
CA GLN A 279 60.30 -2.10 4.66
C GLN A 279 60.13 -3.42 3.90
N GLY A 280 60.76 -3.72 2.81
CA GLY A 280 61.93 -3.23 2.16
C GLY A 280 62.15 -4.04 0.88
N ARG A 281 62.77 -3.41 -0.05
CA ARG A 281 63.67 -3.84 -1.12
C ARG A 281 63.82 -5.37 -1.43
N ALA A 282 63.67 -5.76 -2.70
CA ALA A 282 64.75 -6.12 -3.61
C ALA A 282 64.19 -6.85 -4.85
N ALA A 283 64.35 -6.29 -5.98
CA ALA A 283 65.09 -6.71 -7.15
C ALA A 283 65.18 -8.24 -7.44
N ALA A 284 64.66 -8.68 -8.57
CA ALA A 284 65.44 -9.24 -9.67
C ALA A 284 64.62 -10.07 -10.66
N LYS A 285 64.65 -9.60 -11.89
CA LYS A 285 65.05 -10.32 -13.12
C LYS A 285 64.30 -11.60 -13.57
N ARG A 286 63.73 -11.40 -14.75
CA ARG A 286 63.92 -12.22 -15.98
C ARG A 286 63.40 -13.65 -16.09
N ARG A 287 62.66 -13.80 -17.15
CA ARG A 287 62.70 -14.80 -18.29
C ARG A 287 61.36 -15.51 -18.42
N LYS A 288 60.70 -15.23 -19.59
CA LYS A 288 60.71 -15.93 -20.86
C LYS A 288 60.16 -17.34 -20.88
N ALA A 289 59.12 -17.43 -21.72
CA ALA A 289 58.84 -18.57 -22.62
C ALA A 289 58.00 -19.74 -22.02
N GLY A 290 56.96 -20.01 -22.74
CA GLY A 290 56.16 -21.19 -22.76
C GLY A 290 54.72 -20.84 -23.09
#